data_0321893e8194dcb9d47a8790d92cc135
#
_entry.id   0321893e8194dcb9d47a8790d92cc135
#
_cell.length_a   1.000
_cell.length_b   1.000
_cell.length_c   1.000
_cell.angle_alpha   90.00
_cell.angle_beta   90.00
_cell.angle_gamma   90.00
#
_symmetry.space_group_name_H-M   'P 1'
#
loop_
_entity.id
_entity.type
_entity.pdbx_description
1 polymer ?
#
loop_
_entity_poly.entity_id
_entity_poly.type
_entity_poly.pdbx_seq_one_letter_code
_entity_poly.pdbx_strand_id
1 'polypeptide(L)'
;MAKKGLLIALAVVVVIAISLYSFFKGTYNDFVALDQQVKSSWAQVENQLQRRYDLIPNLVETVKGYAKQEKDVFIEVTNARSKVGGAGTIPDKIQANNEMSSALSRLLVVVENYPELKSNQNFLKLQDELAGTENRISVERRRYNDAVQVYNTKIRSFPANLLAGMFGFSPAAFFEAPAAAKTAPPVKF
;
A
#
# COMPACT_ATOMS: atom_id res chain seq x y z
N MET A 1 6.00 -55.64 34.00
CA MET A 1 6.68 -54.85 32.92
C MET A 1 5.70 -54.18 31.98
N ALA A 2 4.62 -54.80 31.57
CA ALA A 2 3.62 -54.26 30.63
C ALA A 2 2.96 -52.92 31.09
N LYS A 3 2.61 -52.76 32.38
CA LYS A 3 2.01 -51.50 32.91
C LYS A 3 2.95 -50.30 32.83
N LYS A 4 4.28 -50.48 33.04
CA LYS A 4 5.26 -49.40 32.91
C LYS A 4 5.42 -48.98 31.44
N GLY A 5 5.43 -49.90 30.49
CA GLY A 5 5.46 -49.61 29.06
C GLY A 5 4.24 -48.82 28.58
N LEU A 6 3.04 -49.18 29.07
CA LEU A 6 1.80 -48.48 28.76
C LEU A 6 1.81 -47.03 29.28
N LEU A 7 2.31 -46.80 30.50
CA LEU A 7 2.43 -45.45 31.07
C LEU A 7 3.43 -44.58 30.29
N ILE A 8 4.55 -45.13 29.85
CA ILE A 8 5.53 -44.44 29.02
C ILE A 8 4.91 -44.05 27.65
N ALA A 9 4.22 -45.01 27.02
CA ALA A 9 3.53 -44.75 25.75
C ALA A 9 2.48 -43.64 25.89
N LEU A 10 1.67 -43.65 26.95
CA LEU A 10 0.70 -42.60 27.24
C LEU A 10 1.37 -41.25 27.45
N ALA A 11 2.47 -41.21 28.23
CA ALA A 11 3.21 -39.95 28.44
C ALA A 11 3.77 -39.39 27.14
N VAL A 12 4.32 -40.22 26.25
CA VAL A 12 4.79 -39.82 24.93
C VAL A 12 3.66 -39.22 24.08
N VAL A 13 2.49 -39.88 24.04
CA VAL A 13 1.31 -39.37 23.30
C VAL A 13 0.87 -37.99 23.82
N VAL A 14 0.83 -37.83 25.16
CA VAL A 14 0.47 -36.53 25.78
C VAL A 14 1.49 -35.45 25.42
N VAL A 15 2.78 -35.74 25.46
CA VAL A 15 3.83 -34.77 25.07
C VAL A 15 3.68 -34.37 23.60
N ILE A 16 3.45 -35.33 22.70
CA ILE A 16 3.20 -35.08 21.28
C ILE A 16 1.96 -34.17 21.10
N ALA A 17 0.86 -34.51 21.79
CA ALA A 17 -0.38 -33.74 21.71
C ALA A 17 -0.20 -32.28 22.18
N ILE A 18 0.51 -32.06 23.30
CA ILE A 18 0.83 -30.72 23.82
C ILE A 18 1.73 -29.95 22.84
N SER A 19 2.73 -30.63 22.26
CA SER A 19 3.64 -30.04 21.29
C SER A 19 2.91 -29.60 20.02
N LEU A 20 2.05 -30.44 19.48
CA LEU A 20 1.19 -30.11 18.33
C LEU A 20 0.27 -28.95 18.66
N TYR A 21 -0.45 -29.02 19.79
CA TYR A 21 -1.33 -27.90 20.20
C TYR A 21 -0.57 -26.55 20.30
N SER A 22 0.61 -26.56 20.93
CA SER A 22 1.44 -25.39 21.09
C SER A 22 1.92 -24.85 19.75
N PHE A 23 2.28 -25.74 18.82
CA PHE A 23 2.66 -25.36 17.46
C PHE A 23 1.49 -24.72 16.70
N PHE A 24 0.30 -25.33 16.72
CA PHE A 24 -0.90 -24.80 16.07
C PHE A 24 -1.27 -23.43 16.62
N LYS A 25 -1.35 -23.30 17.96
CA LYS A 25 -1.67 -22.07 18.65
C LYS A 25 -0.66 -20.97 18.35
N GLY A 26 0.65 -21.29 18.42
CA GLY A 26 1.72 -20.33 18.14
C GLY A 26 1.67 -19.84 16.71
N THR A 27 1.56 -20.75 15.73
CA THR A 27 1.49 -20.40 14.31
C THR A 27 0.26 -19.56 13.97
N TYR A 28 -0.90 -19.91 14.53
CA TYR A 28 -2.13 -19.11 14.34
C TYR A 28 -1.97 -17.67 14.88
N ASN A 29 -1.45 -17.55 16.11
CA ASN A 29 -1.23 -16.23 16.71
C ASN A 29 -0.21 -15.39 15.92
N ASP A 30 0.84 -16.01 15.38
CA ASP A 30 1.80 -15.36 14.50
C ASP A 30 1.11 -14.82 13.23
N PHE A 31 0.24 -15.61 12.60
CA PHE A 31 -0.51 -15.15 11.42
C PHE A 31 -1.38 -13.95 11.75
N VAL A 32 -2.13 -13.99 12.86
CA VAL A 32 -2.96 -12.89 13.31
C VAL A 32 -2.12 -11.65 13.56
N ALA A 33 -0.99 -11.77 14.26
CA ALA A 33 -0.10 -10.64 14.55
C ALA A 33 0.45 -10.00 13.27
N LEU A 34 0.91 -10.82 12.31
CA LEU A 34 1.46 -10.34 11.04
C LEU A 34 0.36 -9.73 10.15
N ASP A 35 -0.85 -10.30 10.10
CA ASP A 35 -1.99 -9.73 9.39
C ASP A 35 -2.36 -8.36 9.95
N GLN A 36 -2.40 -8.21 11.28
CA GLN A 36 -2.64 -6.94 11.92
C GLN A 36 -1.52 -5.92 11.65
N GLN A 37 -0.28 -6.36 11.55
CA GLN A 37 0.84 -5.48 11.18
C GLN A 37 0.69 -4.97 9.73
N VAL A 38 0.28 -5.84 8.78
CA VAL A 38 -0.02 -5.43 7.39
C VAL A 38 -1.14 -4.40 7.37
N LYS A 39 -2.25 -4.64 8.08
CA LYS A 39 -3.38 -3.71 8.18
C LYS A 39 -2.99 -2.36 8.79
N SER A 40 -2.19 -2.38 9.85
CA SER A 40 -1.69 -1.16 10.50
C SER A 40 -0.77 -0.36 9.56
N SER A 41 0.13 -1.04 8.86
CA SER A 41 1.02 -0.39 7.88
C SER A 41 0.23 0.20 6.71
N TRP A 42 -0.84 -0.50 6.25
CA TRP A 42 -1.74 0.03 5.23
C TRP A 42 -2.46 1.29 5.69
N ALA A 43 -2.94 1.34 6.93
CA ALA A 43 -3.60 2.53 7.48
C ALA A 43 -2.67 3.76 7.46
N GLN A 44 -1.36 3.60 7.66
CA GLN A 44 -0.41 4.71 7.54
C GLN A 44 -0.27 5.19 6.08
N VAL A 45 -0.23 4.27 5.11
CA VAL A 45 -0.29 4.61 3.69
C VAL A 45 -1.57 5.39 3.39
N GLU A 46 -2.72 4.88 3.82
CA GLU A 46 -4.05 5.46 3.57
C GLU A 46 -4.16 6.89 4.14
N ASN A 47 -3.61 7.15 5.33
CA ASN A 47 -3.54 8.50 5.91
C ASN A 47 -2.80 9.49 4.99
N GLN A 48 -1.67 9.07 4.38
CA GLN A 48 -0.92 9.95 3.47
C GLN A 48 -1.64 10.10 2.12
N LEU A 49 -2.28 9.05 1.63
CA LEU A 49 -3.11 9.10 0.41
C LEU A 49 -4.31 10.03 0.59
N GLN A 50 -4.96 10.01 1.76
CA GLN A 50 -6.05 10.92 2.09
C GLN A 50 -5.57 12.37 2.10
N ARG A 51 -4.44 12.65 2.76
CA ARG A 51 -3.85 13.99 2.76
C ARG A 51 -3.61 14.51 1.35
N ARG A 52 -3.06 13.68 0.46
CA ARG A 52 -2.88 14.04 -0.96
C ARG A 52 -4.21 14.31 -1.64
N TYR A 53 -5.21 13.47 -1.44
CA TYR A 53 -6.56 13.61 -1.99
C TYR A 53 -7.21 14.95 -1.60
N ASP A 54 -6.98 15.40 -0.36
CA ASP A 54 -7.55 16.65 0.16
C ASP A 54 -6.84 17.90 -0.38
N LEU A 55 -5.57 17.80 -0.79
CA LEU A 55 -4.81 18.91 -1.39
C LEU A 55 -5.18 19.15 -2.86
N ILE A 56 -5.64 18.13 -3.59
CA ILE A 56 -5.87 18.21 -5.04
C ILE A 56 -6.89 19.28 -5.45
N PRO A 57 -8.06 19.44 -4.80
CA PRO A 57 -9.02 20.47 -5.18
C PRO A 57 -8.42 21.88 -5.15
N ASN A 58 -7.65 22.20 -4.11
CA ASN A 58 -7.01 23.50 -3.96
C ASN A 58 -5.96 23.72 -5.06
N LEU A 59 -5.19 22.69 -5.40
CA LEU A 59 -4.24 22.76 -6.51
C LEU A 59 -4.96 23.02 -7.84
N VAL A 60 -6.01 22.24 -8.15
CA VAL A 60 -6.78 22.37 -9.40
C VAL A 60 -7.39 23.76 -9.51
N GLU A 61 -8.00 24.30 -8.46
CA GLU A 61 -8.60 25.64 -8.49
C GLU A 61 -7.53 26.73 -8.64
N THR A 62 -6.37 26.58 -8.02
CA THR A 62 -5.26 27.52 -8.18
C THR A 62 -4.76 27.52 -9.63
N VAL A 63 -4.57 26.34 -10.25
CA VAL A 63 -4.11 26.23 -11.64
C VAL A 63 -5.17 26.72 -12.61
N LYS A 64 -6.45 26.44 -12.41
CA LYS A 64 -7.56 26.93 -13.24
C LYS A 64 -7.61 28.47 -13.32
N GLY A 65 -7.20 29.17 -12.27
CA GLY A 65 -7.12 30.63 -12.27
C GLY A 65 -6.24 31.18 -13.37
N TYR A 66 -5.19 30.47 -13.76
CA TYR A 66 -4.18 30.90 -14.75
C TYR A 66 -4.28 30.12 -16.08
N ALA A 67 -4.64 28.85 -16.06
CA ALA A 67 -4.58 27.94 -17.19
C ALA A 67 -5.99 27.49 -17.65
N LYS A 68 -6.94 28.41 -17.80
CA LYS A 68 -8.36 28.12 -18.14
C LYS A 68 -8.56 27.30 -19.42
N GLN A 69 -7.60 27.32 -20.34
CA GLN A 69 -7.68 26.66 -21.64
C GLN A 69 -7.39 25.14 -21.54
N GLU A 70 -6.75 24.67 -20.47
CA GLU A 70 -6.26 23.30 -20.27
C GLU A 70 -7.35 22.37 -19.71
N LYS A 71 -8.52 22.39 -20.35
CA LYS A 71 -9.71 21.66 -19.85
C LYS A 71 -9.48 20.17 -19.70
N ASP A 72 -8.76 19.55 -20.64
CA ASP A 72 -8.56 18.09 -20.67
C ASP A 72 -7.77 17.60 -19.46
N VAL A 73 -6.74 18.35 -19.04
CA VAL A 73 -5.94 18.00 -17.87
C VAL A 73 -6.75 18.09 -16.56
N PHE A 74 -7.63 19.10 -16.45
CA PHE A 74 -8.52 19.19 -15.28
C PHE A 74 -9.55 18.07 -15.24
N ILE A 75 -10.09 17.66 -16.40
CA ILE A 75 -11.00 16.52 -16.50
C ILE A 75 -10.25 15.24 -16.08
N GLU A 76 -9.02 15.06 -16.54
CA GLU A 76 -8.21 13.88 -16.19
C GLU A 76 -7.95 13.79 -14.67
N VAL A 77 -7.53 14.91 -14.04
CA VAL A 77 -7.31 14.95 -12.57
C VAL A 77 -8.61 14.70 -11.81
N THR A 78 -9.73 15.28 -12.27
CA THR A 78 -11.05 15.08 -11.64
C THR A 78 -11.51 13.63 -11.76
N ASN A 79 -11.34 12.99 -12.92
CA ASN A 79 -11.66 11.59 -13.13
C ASN A 79 -10.79 10.67 -12.28
N ALA A 80 -9.48 10.91 -12.21
CA ALA A 80 -8.56 10.15 -11.36
C ALA A 80 -8.94 10.30 -9.88
N ARG A 81 -9.32 11.51 -9.44
CA ARG A 81 -9.81 11.77 -8.08
C ARG A 81 -11.08 11.00 -7.77
N SER A 82 -12.04 10.96 -8.71
CA SER A 82 -13.28 10.19 -8.56
C SER A 82 -13.00 8.69 -8.40
N LYS A 83 -12.05 8.14 -9.16
CA LYS A 83 -11.62 6.73 -9.02
C LYS A 83 -11.02 6.44 -7.65
N VAL A 84 -10.20 7.35 -7.11
CA VAL A 84 -9.65 7.19 -5.75
C VAL A 84 -10.78 7.16 -4.72
N GLY A 85 -11.76 8.04 -4.83
CA GLY A 85 -12.92 8.08 -3.92
C GLY A 85 -13.83 6.85 -4.01
N GLY A 86 -13.90 6.18 -5.19
CA GLY A 86 -14.71 4.99 -5.43
C GLY A 86 -14.00 3.65 -5.18
N ALA A 87 -12.70 3.66 -4.90
CA ALA A 87 -11.91 2.43 -4.73
C ALA A 87 -12.23 1.72 -3.41
N GLY A 88 -12.74 0.47 -3.50
CA GLY A 88 -13.18 -0.31 -2.34
C GLY A 88 -12.11 -1.22 -1.76
N THR A 89 -11.27 -1.83 -2.61
CA THR A 89 -10.24 -2.78 -2.19
C THR A 89 -8.85 -2.15 -2.16
N ILE A 90 -7.90 -2.76 -1.42
CA ILE A 90 -6.50 -2.29 -1.41
C ILE A 90 -5.90 -2.27 -2.81
N PRO A 91 -6.02 -3.31 -3.66
CA PRO A 91 -5.54 -3.27 -5.04
C PRO A 91 -6.16 -2.12 -5.86
N ASP A 92 -7.47 -1.89 -5.75
CA ASP A 92 -8.14 -0.80 -6.46
C ASP A 92 -7.62 0.57 -6.00
N LYS A 93 -7.43 0.75 -4.69
CA LYS A 93 -6.85 1.98 -4.12
C LYS A 93 -5.43 2.22 -4.63
N ILE A 94 -4.61 1.17 -4.74
CA ILE A 94 -3.25 1.26 -5.29
C ILE A 94 -3.31 1.70 -6.76
N GLN A 95 -4.14 1.06 -7.57
CA GLN A 95 -4.29 1.40 -8.99
C GLN A 95 -4.79 2.84 -9.19
N ALA A 96 -5.87 3.22 -8.50
CA ALA A 96 -6.43 4.56 -8.59
C ALA A 96 -5.43 5.65 -8.17
N ASN A 97 -4.61 5.38 -7.14
CA ASN A 97 -3.57 6.32 -6.72
C ASN A 97 -2.39 6.40 -7.71
N ASN A 98 -2.07 5.33 -8.42
CA ASN A 98 -1.09 5.36 -9.51
C ASN A 98 -1.61 6.20 -10.69
N GLU A 99 -2.88 6.08 -11.06
CA GLU A 99 -3.53 6.91 -12.07
C GLU A 99 -3.56 8.38 -11.66
N MET A 100 -3.85 8.67 -10.39
CA MET A 100 -3.79 10.02 -9.82
C MET A 100 -2.39 10.62 -9.91
N SER A 101 -1.33 9.85 -9.60
CA SER A 101 0.05 10.32 -9.73
C SER A 101 0.39 10.68 -11.17
N SER A 102 -0.10 9.91 -12.14
CA SER A 102 0.09 10.19 -13.57
C SER A 102 -0.65 11.48 -14.00
N ALA A 103 -1.89 11.66 -13.56
CA ALA A 103 -2.68 12.87 -13.87
C ALA A 103 -2.05 14.12 -13.25
N LEU A 104 -1.58 14.05 -12.00
CA LEU A 104 -0.87 15.16 -11.36
C LEU A 104 0.44 15.51 -12.06
N SER A 105 1.20 14.50 -12.51
CA SER A 105 2.42 14.75 -13.28
C SER A 105 2.14 15.52 -14.57
N ARG A 106 1.05 15.19 -15.29
CA ARG A 106 0.64 15.93 -16.49
C ARG A 106 0.21 17.37 -16.16
N LEU A 107 -0.54 17.56 -15.07
CA LEU A 107 -0.91 18.88 -14.60
C LEU A 107 0.32 19.75 -14.32
N LEU A 108 1.36 19.19 -13.68
CA LEU A 108 2.60 19.90 -13.39
C LEU A 108 3.38 20.26 -14.67
N VAL A 109 3.36 19.39 -15.70
CA VAL A 109 3.96 19.70 -17.01
C VAL A 109 3.26 20.90 -17.67
N VAL A 110 1.94 20.98 -17.59
CA VAL A 110 1.16 22.13 -18.11
C VAL A 110 1.57 23.43 -17.40
N VAL A 111 1.76 23.38 -16.07
CA VAL A 111 2.17 24.56 -15.29
C VAL A 111 3.48 25.19 -15.78
N GLU A 112 4.38 24.40 -16.39
CA GLU A 112 5.63 24.92 -16.96
C GLU A 112 5.41 26.00 -18.02
N ASN A 113 4.26 26.00 -18.71
CA ASN A 113 3.90 26.98 -19.73
C ASN A 113 3.31 28.28 -19.15
N TYR A 114 3.13 28.37 -17.82
CA TYR A 114 2.49 29.51 -17.15
C TYR A 114 3.42 30.12 -16.09
N PRO A 115 4.36 31.04 -16.47
CA PRO A 115 5.36 31.60 -15.55
C PRO A 115 4.76 32.33 -14.34
N GLU A 116 3.62 33.00 -14.52
CA GLU A 116 2.91 33.73 -13.45
C GLU A 116 2.39 32.77 -12.39
N LEU A 117 1.89 31.57 -12.79
CA LEU A 117 1.47 30.52 -11.88
C LEU A 117 2.67 29.94 -11.12
N LYS A 118 3.78 29.70 -11.79
CA LYS A 118 5.02 29.20 -11.16
C LYS A 118 5.56 30.13 -10.08
N SER A 119 5.33 31.45 -10.18
CA SER A 119 5.72 32.40 -9.16
C SER A 119 4.66 32.67 -8.09
N ASN A 120 3.47 32.07 -8.23
CA ASN A 120 2.39 32.25 -7.26
C ASN A 120 2.70 31.54 -5.94
N GLN A 121 2.70 32.28 -4.83
CA GLN A 121 3.06 31.74 -3.50
C GLN A 121 2.13 30.62 -3.01
N ASN A 122 0.82 30.69 -3.35
CA ASN A 122 -0.12 29.64 -2.95
C ASN A 122 0.15 28.36 -3.74
N PHE A 123 0.46 28.48 -5.04
CA PHE A 123 0.84 27.33 -5.86
C PHE A 123 2.12 26.68 -5.34
N LEU A 124 3.16 27.46 -5.05
CA LEU A 124 4.42 26.95 -4.51
C LEU A 124 4.22 26.18 -3.20
N LYS A 125 3.43 26.74 -2.26
CA LYS A 125 3.10 26.06 -1.00
C LYS A 125 2.37 24.72 -1.24
N LEU A 126 1.38 24.69 -2.14
CA LEU A 126 0.66 23.46 -2.47
C LEU A 126 1.57 22.44 -3.16
N GLN A 127 2.47 22.89 -4.02
CA GLN A 127 3.47 22.01 -4.65
C GLN A 127 4.42 21.41 -3.62
N ASP A 128 4.92 22.19 -2.68
CA ASP A 128 5.79 21.72 -1.59
C ASP A 128 5.06 20.72 -0.68
N GLU A 129 3.79 20.99 -0.34
CA GLU A 129 2.99 20.06 0.46
C GLU A 129 2.72 18.75 -0.29
N LEU A 130 2.45 18.80 -1.59
CA LEU A 130 2.28 17.61 -2.42
C LEU A 130 3.58 16.81 -2.53
N ALA A 131 4.72 17.47 -2.77
CA ALA A 131 6.02 16.82 -2.81
C ALA A 131 6.38 16.18 -1.47
N GLY A 132 6.12 16.89 -0.36
CA GLY A 132 6.29 16.35 0.98
C GLY A 132 5.39 15.14 1.26
N THR A 133 4.14 15.18 0.79
CA THR A 133 3.19 14.06 0.92
C THR A 133 3.63 12.87 0.08
N GLU A 134 4.11 13.06 -1.15
CA GLU A 134 4.61 11.99 -2.02
C GLU A 134 5.83 11.28 -1.40
N ASN A 135 6.74 12.06 -0.80
CA ASN A 135 7.88 11.49 -0.06
C ASN A 135 7.42 10.61 1.11
N ARG A 136 6.40 11.05 1.88
CA ARG A 136 5.83 10.26 2.97
C ARG A 136 5.11 9.02 2.45
N ILE A 137 4.33 9.13 1.38
CA ILE A 137 3.70 7.96 0.71
C ILE A 137 4.78 6.95 0.32
N SER A 138 5.89 7.39 -0.25
CA SER A 138 7.00 6.50 -0.63
C SER A 138 7.60 5.75 0.56
N VAL A 139 7.76 6.42 1.72
CA VAL A 139 8.25 5.80 2.95
C VAL A 139 7.25 4.78 3.49
N GLU A 140 5.97 5.17 3.61
CA GLU A 140 4.94 4.28 4.17
C GLU A 140 4.63 3.10 3.22
N ARG A 141 4.72 3.29 1.90
CA ARG A 141 4.64 2.21 0.91
C ARG A 141 5.76 1.16 1.12
N ARG A 142 6.99 1.60 1.41
CA ARG A 142 8.08 0.68 1.72
C ARG A 142 7.78 -0.11 2.98
N ARG A 143 7.36 0.54 4.07
CA ARG A 143 7.01 -0.11 5.34
C ARG A 143 5.86 -1.12 5.16
N TYR A 144 4.86 -0.76 4.38
CA TYR A 144 3.76 -1.66 4.03
C TYR A 144 4.27 -2.88 3.26
N ASN A 145 5.09 -2.69 2.24
CA ASN A 145 5.65 -3.78 1.46
C ASN A 145 6.54 -4.71 2.30
N ASP A 146 7.31 -4.16 3.24
CA ASP A 146 8.11 -4.96 4.18
C ASP A 146 7.21 -5.82 5.06
N ALA A 147 6.12 -5.26 5.61
CA ALA A 147 5.14 -6.02 6.39
C ALA A 147 4.46 -7.11 5.54
N VAL A 148 4.05 -6.80 4.30
CA VAL A 148 3.48 -7.76 3.35
C VAL A 148 4.48 -8.89 3.04
N GLN A 149 5.75 -8.57 2.85
CA GLN A 149 6.79 -9.57 2.59
C GLN A 149 6.93 -10.54 3.75
N VAL A 150 7.02 -10.05 4.98
CA VAL A 150 7.14 -10.89 6.19
C VAL A 150 5.91 -11.79 6.34
N TYR A 151 4.71 -11.21 6.22
CA TYR A 151 3.44 -11.95 6.29
C TYR A 151 3.35 -13.02 5.20
N ASN A 152 3.55 -12.66 3.94
CA ASN A 152 3.45 -13.58 2.81
C ASN A 152 4.50 -14.71 2.90
N THR A 153 5.71 -14.41 3.38
CA THR A 153 6.74 -15.42 3.62
C THR A 153 6.28 -16.40 4.69
N LYS A 154 5.76 -15.92 5.82
CA LYS A 154 5.30 -16.77 6.92
C LYS A 154 4.18 -17.72 6.50
N ILE A 155 3.15 -17.22 5.81
CA ILE A 155 2.00 -18.06 5.38
C ILE A 155 2.34 -19.05 4.26
N ARG A 156 3.46 -18.83 3.53
CA ARG A 156 3.94 -19.74 2.47
C ARG A 156 5.00 -20.72 2.94
N SER A 157 5.61 -20.48 4.11
CA SER A 157 6.65 -21.34 4.65
C SER A 157 6.09 -22.66 5.19
N PHE A 158 6.79 -23.79 4.92
CA PHE A 158 6.44 -25.07 5.52
C PHE A 158 6.89 -25.15 6.99
N PRO A 159 6.12 -25.74 7.90
CA PRO A 159 4.80 -26.35 7.72
C PRO A 159 3.61 -25.37 7.89
N ALA A 160 3.86 -24.10 8.14
CA ALA A 160 2.85 -23.08 8.42
C ALA A 160 1.84 -22.88 7.27
N ASN A 161 2.27 -23.11 6.01
CA ASN A 161 1.41 -22.99 4.83
C ASN A 161 0.18 -23.93 4.86
N LEU A 162 0.28 -25.09 5.49
CA LEU A 162 -0.84 -26.00 5.65
C LEU A 162 -1.93 -25.38 6.55
N LEU A 163 -1.49 -24.70 7.62
CA LEU A 163 -2.38 -24.04 8.56
C LEU A 163 -2.97 -22.74 7.98
N ALA A 164 -2.19 -22.00 7.18
CA ALA A 164 -2.68 -20.80 6.53
C ALA A 164 -3.92 -21.08 5.68
N GLY A 165 -3.88 -22.14 4.85
CA GLY A 165 -5.02 -22.57 4.07
C GLY A 165 -6.22 -22.98 4.91
N MET A 166 -5.99 -23.72 6.02
CA MET A 166 -7.07 -24.16 6.93
C MET A 166 -7.76 -23.01 7.64
N PHE A 167 -7.04 -21.96 8.01
CA PHE A 167 -7.56 -20.80 8.73
C PHE A 167 -7.96 -19.62 7.83
N GLY A 168 -7.88 -19.78 6.51
CA GLY A 168 -8.31 -18.78 5.55
C GLY A 168 -7.36 -17.57 5.39
N PHE A 169 -6.09 -17.70 5.80
CA PHE A 169 -5.08 -16.68 5.55
C PHE A 169 -4.61 -16.74 4.10
N SER A 170 -4.72 -15.63 3.39
CA SER A 170 -4.33 -15.50 2.00
C SER A 170 -3.24 -14.41 1.82
N PRO A 171 -2.41 -14.50 0.78
CA PRO A 171 -1.37 -13.51 0.54
C PRO A 171 -1.93 -12.11 0.36
N ALA A 172 -1.27 -11.13 1.00
CA ALA A 172 -1.55 -9.72 0.81
C ALA A 172 -0.88 -9.19 -0.46
N ALA A 173 -1.53 -8.24 -1.13
CA ALA A 173 -1.01 -7.59 -2.33
C ALA A 173 0.08 -6.57 -1.98
N PHE A 174 1.17 -6.53 -2.77
CA PHE A 174 2.18 -5.48 -2.66
C PHE A 174 1.69 -4.17 -3.28
N PHE A 175 2.17 -3.07 -2.73
CA PHE A 175 2.02 -1.77 -3.37
C PHE A 175 3.10 -1.65 -4.47
N GLU A 176 2.74 -2.00 -5.71
CA GLU A 176 3.65 -1.91 -6.84
C GLU A 176 3.70 -0.49 -7.43
N ALA A 177 4.88 -0.12 -7.95
CA ALA A 177 5.03 1.08 -8.75
C ALA A 177 4.27 0.94 -10.09
N PRO A 178 3.81 2.06 -10.70
CA PRO A 178 3.21 2.03 -12.03
C PRO A 178 4.12 1.32 -13.04
N ALA A 179 3.52 0.57 -13.96
CA ALA A 179 4.26 -0.17 -14.98
C ALA A 179 5.20 0.73 -15.82
N ALA A 180 4.77 1.98 -16.06
CA ALA A 180 5.57 2.98 -16.77
C ALA A 180 6.87 3.38 -16.03
N ALA A 181 6.91 3.24 -14.69
CA ALA A 181 8.11 3.53 -13.91
C ALA A 181 9.14 2.37 -13.93
N LYS A 182 8.77 1.22 -14.49
CA LYS A 182 9.66 0.06 -14.63
C LYS A 182 10.60 0.16 -15.86
N THR A 183 10.32 1.10 -16.79
CA THR A 183 11.15 1.35 -17.97
C THR A 183 11.89 2.67 -17.78
N ALA A 184 13.22 2.63 -17.69
CA ALA A 184 14.01 3.85 -17.73
C ALA A 184 13.79 4.58 -19.07
N PRO A 185 13.55 5.90 -19.09
CA PRO A 185 13.45 6.63 -20.33
C PRO A 185 14.76 6.50 -21.10
N PRO A 186 14.74 6.26 -22.43
CA PRO A 186 15.96 6.21 -23.23
C PRO A 186 16.62 7.59 -23.20
N VAL A 187 17.84 7.64 -22.67
CA VAL A 187 18.66 8.85 -22.73
C VAL A 187 19.15 8.99 -24.18
N LYS A 188 18.62 9.97 -24.91
CA LYS A 188 19.17 10.39 -26.20
C LYS A 188 20.11 11.56 -25.93
N PHE A 189 21.38 11.38 -26.22
CA PHE A 189 22.40 12.41 -26.29
C PHE A 189 22.33 13.11 -27.65
#